data_7fe4382770576e572b810180f2fe1e26
#
_entry.id   7fe4382770576e572b810180f2fe1e26
#
_cell.length_a   1.000
_cell.length_b   1.000
_cell.length_c   1.000
_cell.angle_alpha   90.00
_cell.angle_beta   90.00
_cell.angle_gamma   90.00
#
_symmetry.space_group_name_H-M   'P 1'
#
loop_
_entity.id
_entity.type
_entity.pdbx_description
1 polymer ?
#
loop_
_entity_poly.entity_id
_entity_poly.type
_entity_poly.pdbx_seq_one_letter_code
_entity_poly.pdbx_strand_id
1 'polypeptide(L)'
;MFISKVLLSDRLRLYDKLLSGWAEERLPQTELVKDKGYEILYLTDDVDEFALQMMHDYSEKEFKSVSASDLDLDTEEEKKEFEKQTEENKDLLTFMKDALDGKVKAVVLSKRLKSHPVCLSNEGMLSIEMEKVLNAMPNDQKVKAERVLEVNASHPIFEKLSKLYAEDQEKLKTYAQLLYTQAELIEGMPVEDPVAFSNAVCELMV
;
A
#
# COMPACT_ATOMS: atom_id res chain seq x y z
N MET A 1 -20.26 -11.87 -10.19
CA MET A 1 -19.72 -13.25 -10.15
C MET A 1 -18.87 -13.46 -11.39
N PHE A 2 -17.59 -13.16 -11.31
CA PHE A 2 -16.63 -13.46 -12.37
C PHE A 2 -15.42 -14.14 -11.76
N ILE A 3 -15.38 -15.44 -11.91
CA ILE A 3 -14.15 -16.23 -11.73
C ILE A 3 -13.47 -16.22 -13.09
N SER A 4 -12.54 -15.35 -13.36
CA SER A 4 -11.71 -15.47 -14.54
C SER A 4 -10.45 -16.26 -14.21
N LYS A 5 -10.10 -17.10 -15.15
CA LYS A 5 -9.11 -18.16 -15.16
C LYS A 5 -7.84 -17.85 -14.39
N VAL A 6 -7.59 -18.66 -13.38
CA VAL A 6 -6.38 -18.65 -12.55
C VAL A 6 -5.24 -19.29 -13.33
N LEU A 7 -4.28 -18.50 -13.77
CA LEU A 7 -2.96 -18.99 -14.16
C LEU A 7 -2.06 -19.04 -12.92
N LEU A 8 -1.57 -20.18 -12.67
CA LEU A 8 -1.00 -20.67 -11.46
C LEU A 8 0.50 -20.53 -11.48
N SER A 9 1.05 -19.67 -10.66
CA SER A 9 2.29 -20.06 -9.99
C SER A 9 1.95 -21.20 -9.04
N ASP A 10 2.75 -22.23 -9.00
CA ASP A 10 2.36 -23.52 -8.40
C ASP A 10 2.08 -23.49 -6.89
N ARG A 11 2.20 -22.37 -6.20
CA ARG A 11 2.10 -22.29 -4.73
C ARG A 11 1.30 -21.13 -4.14
N LEU A 12 0.98 -20.04 -4.89
CA LEU A 12 0.33 -18.84 -4.32
C LEU A 12 -1.00 -18.52 -5.01
N ARG A 13 -1.99 -18.10 -4.22
CA ARG A 13 -3.20 -17.43 -4.70
C ARG A 13 -3.25 -16.03 -4.12
N LEU A 14 -3.33 -15.04 -5.01
CA LEU A 14 -3.42 -13.64 -4.61
C LEU A 14 -4.87 -13.23 -4.53
N TYR A 15 -5.21 -12.41 -3.54
CA TYR A 15 -6.52 -11.80 -3.41
C TYR A 15 -6.39 -10.33 -3.06
N ASP A 16 -7.39 -9.57 -3.46
CA ASP A 16 -7.57 -8.18 -3.09
C ASP A 16 -9.03 -7.91 -2.84
N LYS A 17 -9.35 -7.06 -1.88
CA LYS A 17 -10.73 -6.67 -1.59
C LYS A 17 -11.10 -5.46 -2.43
N LEU A 18 -12.23 -5.58 -3.12
CA LEU A 18 -12.74 -4.52 -3.96
C LEU A 18 -13.30 -3.36 -3.14
N LEU A 19 -12.74 -2.19 -3.36
CA LEU A 19 -13.35 -0.92 -3.01
C LEU A 19 -14.32 -0.53 -4.12
N SER A 20 -15.62 -0.73 -3.90
CA SER A 20 -16.73 -0.30 -4.79
C SER A 20 -16.43 -0.10 -6.29
N GLY A 21 -16.75 -1.06 -7.05
CA GLY A 21 -17.24 -1.14 -8.45
C GLY A 21 -16.45 -0.54 -9.61
N TRP A 22 -15.58 0.43 -9.47
CA TRP A 22 -14.85 1.05 -10.58
C TRP A 22 -13.37 1.34 -10.33
N ALA A 23 -12.89 1.06 -9.14
CA ALA A 23 -11.49 1.24 -8.75
C ALA A 23 -10.60 -0.01 -9.00
N GLU A 24 -11.21 -1.14 -9.32
CA GLU A 24 -10.63 -2.49 -9.29
C GLU A 24 -9.42 -2.70 -10.19
N GLU A 25 -9.42 -2.10 -11.36
CA GLU A 25 -8.33 -2.27 -12.33
C GLU A 25 -7.17 -1.29 -12.12
N ARG A 26 -7.35 -0.31 -11.23
CA ARG A 26 -6.44 0.84 -11.06
C ARG A 26 -5.75 0.92 -9.71
N LEU A 27 -5.92 -0.09 -8.86
CA LEU A 27 -5.25 -0.11 -7.56
C LEU A 27 -3.73 -0.22 -7.76
N PRO A 28 -2.95 0.70 -7.20
CA PRO A 28 -1.50 0.72 -7.37
C PRO A 28 -0.81 -0.59 -6.97
N GLN A 29 -1.30 -1.22 -5.92
CA GLN A 29 -0.75 -2.48 -5.39
C GLN A 29 -0.84 -3.63 -6.39
N THR A 30 -1.76 -3.57 -7.37
CA THR A 30 -1.96 -4.63 -8.35
C THR A 30 -1.06 -4.53 -9.58
N GLU A 31 -0.36 -3.40 -9.77
CA GLU A 31 0.41 -3.14 -10.99
C GLU A 31 1.46 -4.22 -11.27
N LEU A 32 2.34 -4.51 -10.33
CA LEU A 32 3.40 -5.52 -10.51
C LEU A 32 2.83 -6.93 -10.60
N VAL A 33 1.80 -7.23 -9.82
CA VAL A 33 1.15 -8.55 -9.79
C VAL A 33 0.61 -8.90 -11.18
N LYS A 34 -0.10 -7.96 -11.81
CA LYS A 34 -0.62 -8.10 -13.17
C LYS A 34 0.48 -8.25 -14.21
N ASP A 35 1.55 -7.46 -14.09
CA ASP A 35 2.68 -7.50 -15.01
C ASP A 35 3.46 -8.81 -14.96
N LYS A 36 3.61 -9.39 -13.78
CA LYS A 36 4.22 -10.72 -13.61
C LYS A 36 3.29 -11.86 -14.04
N GLY A 37 2.08 -11.53 -14.54
CA GLY A 37 1.11 -12.49 -15.09
C GLY A 37 0.32 -13.27 -14.05
N TYR A 38 0.30 -12.81 -12.80
CA TYR A 38 -0.54 -13.41 -11.78
C TYR A 38 -1.99 -12.98 -11.93
N GLU A 39 -2.91 -13.88 -11.64
CA GLU A 39 -4.33 -13.56 -11.52
C GLU A 39 -4.66 -13.17 -10.08
N ILE A 40 -5.56 -12.20 -9.94
CA ILE A 40 -6.01 -11.69 -8.65
C ILE A 40 -7.45 -12.15 -8.43
N LEU A 41 -7.72 -12.78 -7.29
CA LEU A 41 -9.07 -13.06 -6.83
C LEU A 41 -9.62 -11.80 -6.14
N TYR A 42 -10.65 -11.22 -6.70
CA TYR A 42 -11.30 -10.06 -6.10
C TYR A 42 -12.40 -10.48 -5.14
N LEU A 43 -12.35 -9.96 -3.93
CA LEU A 43 -13.31 -10.19 -2.87
C LEU A 43 -14.37 -9.09 -2.89
N THR A 44 -15.64 -9.44 -2.88
CA THR A 44 -16.73 -8.47 -3.03
C THR A 44 -17.56 -8.29 -1.76
N ASP A 45 -17.54 -9.27 -0.88
CA ASP A 45 -18.30 -9.23 0.37
C ASP A 45 -17.38 -8.98 1.57
N ASP A 46 -17.89 -8.28 2.58
CA ASP A 46 -17.13 -7.90 3.78
C ASP A 46 -16.58 -9.07 4.58
N VAL A 47 -17.18 -10.26 4.42
CA VAL A 47 -16.78 -11.48 5.13
C VAL A 47 -15.75 -12.31 4.37
N ASP A 48 -15.52 -12.03 3.08
CA ASP A 48 -14.68 -12.88 2.21
C ASP A 48 -13.24 -12.94 2.71
N GLU A 49 -12.68 -11.82 3.10
CA GLU A 49 -11.29 -11.76 3.59
C GLU A 49 -11.11 -12.57 4.89
N PHE A 50 -12.09 -12.48 5.81
CA PHE A 50 -12.08 -13.28 7.03
C PHE A 50 -12.18 -14.77 6.71
N ALA A 51 -13.02 -15.14 5.74
CA ALA A 51 -13.16 -16.52 5.31
C ALA A 51 -11.87 -17.08 4.71
N LEU A 52 -11.16 -16.30 3.87
CA LEU A 52 -9.88 -16.70 3.29
C LEU A 52 -8.79 -16.83 4.34
N GLN A 53 -8.74 -15.94 5.32
CA GLN A 53 -7.80 -16.04 6.43
C GLN A 53 -8.02 -17.30 7.27
N MET A 54 -9.28 -17.70 7.50
CA MET A 54 -9.61 -18.92 8.22
C MET A 54 -9.34 -20.19 7.40
N MET A 55 -9.48 -20.10 6.08
CA MET A 55 -9.24 -21.21 5.16
C MET A 55 -7.74 -21.49 4.96
N HIS A 56 -6.90 -20.46 5.04
CA HIS A 56 -5.44 -20.45 4.82
C HIS A 56 -5.01 -20.89 3.43
N ASP A 57 -5.44 -22.06 2.97
CA ASP A 57 -5.08 -22.62 1.68
C ASP A 57 -6.29 -23.29 0.98
N TYR A 58 -6.14 -23.50 -0.32
CA TYR A 58 -7.06 -24.30 -1.13
C TYR A 58 -6.29 -25.04 -2.21
N SER A 59 -6.46 -26.37 -2.26
CA SER A 59 -5.75 -27.25 -3.20
C SER A 59 -4.22 -27.06 -3.12
N GLU A 60 -3.67 -27.12 -1.91
CA GLU A 60 -2.24 -27.01 -1.61
C GLU A 60 -1.63 -25.64 -1.97
N LYS A 61 -2.46 -24.59 -2.11
CA LYS A 61 -2.05 -23.23 -2.46
C LYS A 61 -2.51 -22.27 -1.39
N GLU A 62 -1.55 -21.52 -0.85
CA GLU A 62 -1.81 -20.47 0.13
C GLU A 62 -2.46 -19.24 -0.51
N PHE A 63 -3.35 -18.60 0.22
CA PHE A 63 -3.85 -17.27 -0.12
C PHE A 63 -2.91 -16.19 0.40
N LYS A 64 -2.60 -15.20 -0.44
CA LYS A 64 -1.82 -14.02 -0.06
C LYS A 64 -2.54 -12.76 -0.47
N SER A 65 -2.61 -11.80 0.44
CA SER A 65 -3.15 -10.48 0.15
C SER A 65 -2.20 -9.69 -0.74
N VAL A 66 -2.75 -9.05 -1.76
CA VAL A 66 -2.00 -8.11 -2.61
C VAL A 66 -1.55 -6.88 -1.81
N SER A 67 -2.31 -6.51 -0.77
CA SER A 67 -2.01 -5.38 0.10
C SER A 67 -1.04 -5.71 1.25
N ALA A 68 -0.66 -6.97 1.43
CA ALA A 68 0.30 -7.35 2.48
C ALA A 68 1.70 -6.83 2.15
N SER A 69 2.39 -6.26 3.15
CA SER A 69 3.74 -5.70 2.98
C SER A 69 4.82 -6.75 2.71
N ASP A 70 4.55 -8.01 3.05
CA ASP A 70 5.46 -9.16 2.88
C ASP A 70 5.25 -9.91 1.56
N LEU A 71 4.48 -9.35 0.62
CA LEU A 71 4.27 -9.96 -0.69
C LEU A 71 5.59 -9.99 -1.48
N ASP A 72 6.18 -11.18 -1.59
CA ASP A 72 7.45 -11.41 -2.26
C ASP A 72 7.24 -12.10 -3.61
N LEU A 73 7.39 -11.33 -4.67
CA LEU A 73 7.30 -11.79 -6.07
C LEU A 73 8.62 -11.60 -6.83
N ASP A 74 9.71 -11.23 -6.13
CA ASP A 74 10.96 -10.83 -6.74
C ASP A 74 11.92 -12.01 -6.94
N THR A 75 12.76 -11.89 -7.95
CA THR A 75 13.92 -12.75 -8.14
C THR A 75 15.02 -12.39 -7.13
N GLU A 76 15.98 -13.30 -6.93
CA GLU A 76 17.12 -13.06 -6.03
C GLU A 76 18.01 -11.88 -6.47
N GLU A 77 18.05 -11.58 -7.76
CA GLU A 77 18.79 -10.43 -8.31
C GLU A 77 18.06 -9.12 -8.00
N GLU A 78 16.74 -9.09 -8.25
CA GLU A 78 15.86 -7.94 -7.91
C GLU A 78 15.91 -7.63 -6.42
N LYS A 79 15.93 -8.65 -5.55
CA LYS A 79 16.05 -8.47 -4.09
C LYS A 79 17.33 -7.75 -3.69
N LYS A 80 18.49 -8.18 -4.22
CA LYS A 80 19.78 -7.58 -3.89
C LYS A 80 19.88 -6.12 -4.32
N GLU A 81 19.38 -5.80 -5.50
CA GLU A 81 19.35 -4.43 -5.99
C GLU A 81 18.43 -3.55 -5.13
N PHE A 82 17.28 -4.07 -4.76
CA PHE A 82 16.32 -3.39 -3.91
C PHE A 82 16.86 -3.16 -2.48
N GLU A 83 17.54 -4.14 -1.89
CA GLU A 83 18.18 -4.00 -0.58
C GLU A 83 19.22 -2.89 -0.59
N LYS A 84 20.02 -2.80 -1.65
CA LYS A 84 21.01 -1.73 -1.82
C LYS A 84 20.33 -0.36 -1.91
N GLN A 85 19.30 -0.22 -2.74
CA GLN A 85 18.53 1.02 -2.87
C GLN A 85 17.89 1.43 -1.55
N THR A 86 17.36 0.45 -0.79
CA THR A 86 16.75 0.70 0.52
C THR A 86 17.75 1.22 1.52
N GLU A 87 18.95 0.62 1.59
CA GLU A 87 20.00 1.09 2.51
C GLU A 87 20.53 2.48 2.12
N GLU A 88 20.69 2.77 0.83
CA GLU A 88 21.09 4.10 0.35
C GLU A 88 20.07 5.21 0.70
N ASN A 89 18.80 4.86 0.83
CA ASN A 89 17.72 5.84 1.09
C ASN A 89 17.14 5.75 2.51
N LYS A 90 17.74 4.98 3.38
CA LYS A 90 17.26 4.69 4.74
C LYS A 90 16.98 5.94 5.58
N ASP A 91 17.86 6.93 5.52
CA ASP A 91 17.73 8.16 6.29
C ASP A 91 16.54 8.99 5.82
N LEU A 92 16.32 9.09 4.51
CA LEU A 92 15.15 9.74 3.92
C LEU A 92 13.85 9.04 4.36
N LEU A 93 13.79 7.72 4.25
CA LEU A 93 12.61 6.94 4.62
C LEU A 93 12.30 7.03 6.12
N THR A 94 13.34 7.03 6.96
CA THR A 94 13.20 7.22 8.41
C THR A 94 12.68 8.62 8.71
N PHE A 95 13.21 9.65 8.08
CA PHE A 95 12.72 11.01 8.23
C PHE A 95 11.25 11.16 7.84
N MET A 96 10.85 10.58 6.70
CA MET A 96 9.46 10.58 6.26
C MET A 96 8.54 9.87 7.25
N LYS A 97 8.97 8.74 7.81
CA LYS A 97 8.23 8.04 8.88
C LYS A 97 8.02 8.94 10.09
N ASP A 98 9.08 9.59 10.57
CA ASP A 98 9.02 10.46 11.74
C ASP A 98 8.11 11.68 11.48
N ALA A 99 8.11 12.22 10.25
CA ALA A 99 7.23 13.30 9.82
C ALA A 99 5.73 12.92 9.80
N LEU A 100 5.41 11.62 9.75
CA LEU A 100 4.05 11.10 9.79
C LEU A 100 3.53 10.81 11.21
N ASP A 101 4.32 11.09 12.24
CA ASP A 101 3.94 11.12 13.66
C ASP A 101 3.08 9.90 14.09
N GLY A 102 3.58 8.69 13.84
CA GLY A 102 2.93 7.44 14.24
C GLY A 102 1.71 7.02 13.40
N LYS A 103 1.40 7.72 12.30
CA LYS A 103 0.35 7.31 11.35
C LYS A 103 0.69 6.01 10.64
N VAL A 104 1.99 5.75 10.45
CA VAL A 104 2.51 4.53 9.83
C VAL A 104 3.55 3.85 10.71
N LYS A 105 3.65 2.54 10.59
CA LYS A 105 4.70 1.74 11.24
C LYS A 105 6.05 1.94 10.58
N ALA A 106 6.05 2.05 9.25
CA ALA A 106 7.25 2.25 8.44
C ALA A 106 6.93 3.04 7.16
N VAL A 107 7.97 3.66 6.59
CA VAL A 107 8.00 4.12 5.20
C VAL A 107 9.08 3.30 4.50
N VAL A 108 8.73 2.67 3.38
CA VAL A 108 9.64 1.76 2.65
C VAL A 108 9.62 2.07 1.15
N LEU A 109 10.64 1.64 0.44
CA LEU A 109 10.57 1.62 -1.02
C LEU A 109 9.56 0.57 -1.47
N SER A 110 8.82 0.87 -2.54
CA SER A 110 7.86 -0.07 -3.09
C SER A 110 8.51 -1.01 -4.08
N LYS A 111 8.19 -2.28 -3.96
CA LYS A 111 8.53 -3.31 -4.94
C LYS A 111 7.44 -3.53 -5.98
N ARG A 112 6.24 -2.97 -5.75
CA ARG A 112 5.03 -3.26 -6.54
C ARG A 112 4.54 -2.11 -7.40
N LEU A 113 4.95 -0.88 -7.09
CA LEU A 113 4.52 0.31 -7.81
C LEU A 113 5.33 0.53 -9.09
N LYS A 114 4.64 0.91 -10.17
CA LYS A 114 5.24 1.31 -11.44
C LYS A 114 4.91 2.76 -11.79
N SER A 115 3.64 3.08 -11.89
CA SER A 115 3.16 4.39 -12.34
C SER A 115 2.78 5.31 -11.18
N HIS A 116 2.34 4.76 -10.05
CA HIS A 116 1.91 5.55 -8.90
C HIS A 116 3.07 5.92 -7.99
N PRO A 117 3.02 7.11 -7.35
CA PRO A 117 4.09 7.56 -6.44
C PRO A 117 4.12 6.80 -5.13
N VAL A 118 2.96 6.45 -4.59
CA VAL A 118 2.82 5.82 -3.27
C VAL A 118 1.62 4.87 -3.23
N CYS A 119 1.65 3.93 -2.30
CA CYS A 119 0.47 3.18 -1.84
C CYS A 119 0.59 2.87 -0.34
N LEU A 120 -0.52 2.44 0.25
CA LEU A 120 -0.51 1.84 1.57
C LEU A 120 -0.50 0.31 1.45
N SER A 121 0.26 -0.32 2.33
CA SER A 121 0.18 -1.75 2.62
C SER A 121 0.02 -1.92 4.13
N ASN A 122 -0.30 -3.14 4.55
CA ASN A 122 -0.43 -3.48 5.95
C ASN A 122 0.58 -4.55 6.36
N GLU A 123 1.05 -4.45 7.59
CA GLU A 123 1.83 -5.48 8.24
C GLU A 123 0.95 -6.24 9.25
N GLY A 124 1.17 -7.56 9.33
CA GLY A 124 0.40 -8.42 10.22
C GLY A 124 -0.94 -8.90 9.62
N MET A 125 -1.76 -9.50 10.46
CA MET A 125 -2.99 -10.19 10.04
C MET A 125 -4.17 -9.26 9.79
N LEU A 126 -4.15 -8.05 10.36
CA LEU A 126 -5.25 -7.10 10.22
C LEU A 126 -4.99 -6.22 9.00
N SER A 127 -5.79 -6.42 7.95
CA SER A 127 -5.73 -5.55 6.77
C SER A 127 -6.46 -4.22 7.01
N ILE A 128 -6.18 -3.22 6.16
CA ILE A 128 -6.88 -1.92 6.17
C ILE A 128 -8.38 -2.14 5.93
N GLU A 129 -8.76 -3.09 5.08
CA GLU A 129 -10.16 -3.40 4.79
C GLU A 129 -10.86 -4.05 5.99
N MET A 130 -10.20 -5.01 6.65
CA MET A 130 -10.72 -5.59 7.89
C MET A 130 -10.89 -4.54 9.00
N GLU A 131 -9.95 -3.58 9.11
CA GLU A 131 -10.07 -2.44 10.01
C GLU A 131 -11.36 -1.65 9.75
N LYS A 132 -11.66 -1.35 8.48
CA LYS A 132 -12.88 -0.61 8.09
C LYS A 132 -14.14 -1.37 8.49
N VAL A 133 -14.19 -2.67 8.16
CA VAL A 133 -15.34 -3.52 8.49
C VAL A 133 -15.55 -3.62 10.00
N LEU A 134 -14.50 -3.92 10.76
CA LEU A 134 -14.59 -4.05 12.22
C LEU A 134 -14.96 -2.72 12.90
N ASN A 135 -14.45 -1.61 12.39
CA ASN A 135 -14.77 -0.29 12.92
C ASN A 135 -16.16 0.24 12.52
N ALA A 136 -16.78 -0.32 11.48
CA ALA A 136 -18.16 -0.05 11.11
C ALA A 136 -19.16 -0.81 12.01
N MET A 137 -18.74 -1.88 12.66
CA MET A 137 -19.57 -2.62 13.60
C MET A 137 -19.83 -1.79 14.87
N PRO A 138 -21.03 -1.92 15.49
CA PRO A 138 -21.34 -1.25 16.74
C PRO A 138 -20.59 -1.92 17.90
N ASN A 139 -19.37 -1.48 18.14
CA ASN A 139 -18.54 -1.89 19.27
C ASN A 139 -17.79 -0.67 19.85
N ASP A 140 -17.40 -0.75 21.12
CA ASP A 140 -16.68 0.30 21.81
C ASP A 140 -15.16 0.25 21.56
N GLN A 141 -14.66 -0.82 21.00
CA GLN A 141 -13.23 -1.00 20.72
C GLN A 141 -12.96 -0.79 19.24
N LYS A 142 -12.21 0.27 18.94
CA LYS A 142 -11.72 0.51 17.59
C LYS A 142 -10.37 -0.19 17.41
N VAL A 143 -10.22 -0.84 16.27
CA VAL A 143 -8.97 -1.49 15.86
C VAL A 143 -8.26 -0.63 14.82
N LYS A 144 -6.94 -0.76 14.71
CA LYS A 144 -6.12 -0.06 13.72
C LYS A 144 -5.12 -1.03 13.12
N ALA A 145 -5.09 -1.13 11.79
CA ALA A 145 -4.10 -1.89 11.06
C ALA A 145 -2.72 -1.21 11.16
N GLU A 146 -1.68 -2.00 11.19
CA GLU A 146 -0.30 -1.51 11.11
C GLU A 146 0.02 -1.14 9.67
N ARG A 147 -0.11 0.14 9.35
CA ARG A 147 0.06 0.67 7.99
C ARG A 147 1.52 0.88 7.67
N VAL A 148 1.88 0.60 6.43
CA VAL A 148 3.20 0.88 5.84
C VAL A 148 2.98 1.75 4.61
N LEU A 149 3.67 2.89 4.54
CA LEU A 149 3.68 3.73 3.34
C LEU A 149 4.78 3.24 2.40
N GLU A 150 4.39 2.77 1.24
CA GLU A 150 5.31 2.38 0.18
C GLU A 150 5.52 3.53 -0.80
N VAL A 151 6.78 3.84 -1.12
CA VAL A 151 7.18 4.92 -2.01
C VAL A 151 7.87 4.36 -3.24
N ASN A 152 7.45 4.80 -4.42
CA ASN A 152 8.02 4.36 -5.69
C ASN A 152 9.32 5.09 -6.01
N ALA A 153 10.45 4.40 -5.91
CA ALA A 153 11.77 4.96 -6.21
C ALA A 153 11.96 5.32 -7.69
N SER A 154 11.19 4.72 -8.60
CA SER A 154 11.25 5.01 -10.04
C SER A 154 10.35 6.18 -10.45
N HIS A 155 9.50 6.68 -9.57
CA HIS A 155 8.63 7.81 -9.86
C HIS A 155 9.36 9.14 -9.73
N PRO A 156 9.15 10.13 -10.62
CA PRO A 156 9.85 11.43 -10.58
C PRO A 156 9.75 12.18 -9.24
N ILE A 157 8.68 11.92 -8.46
CA ILE A 157 8.52 12.50 -7.12
C ILE A 157 9.66 12.08 -6.17
N PHE A 158 10.21 10.88 -6.33
CA PHE A 158 11.26 10.39 -5.44
C PHE A 158 12.55 11.23 -5.52
N GLU A 159 12.95 11.64 -6.72
CA GLU A 159 14.08 12.57 -6.87
C GLU A 159 13.82 13.91 -6.18
N LYS A 160 12.56 14.37 -6.21
CA LYS A 160 12.17 15.60 -5.51
C LYS A 160 12.25 15.44 -4.01
N LEU A 161 11.79 14.29 -3.46
CA LEU A 161 11.91 14.00 -2.02
C LEU A 161 13.37 13.94 -1.58
N SER A 162 14.24 13.29 -2.35
CA SER A 162 15.68 13.22 -2.07
C SER A 162 16.35 14.59 -2.05
N LYS A 163 15.99 15.48 -2.98
CA LYS A 163 16.47 16.87 -3.00
C LYS A 163 15.98 17.65 -1.78
N LEU A 164 14.69 17.54 -1.46
CA LEU A 164 14.12 18.23 -0.30
C LEU A 164 14.73 17.73 1.03
N TYR A 165 15.09 16.45 1.11
CA TYR A 165 15.78 15.94 2.29
C TYR A 165 17.10 16.66 2.57
N ALA A 166 17.83 17.02 1.51
CA ALA A 166 19.09 17.73 1.62
C ALA A 166 18.93 19.26 1.78
N GLU A 167 17.88 19.85 1.19
CA GLU A 167 17.75 21.29 1.03
C GLU A 167 16.69 21.93 1.93
N ASP A 168 15.55 21.24 2.17
CA ASP A 168 14.38 21.80 2.86
C ASP A 168 13.54 20.69 3.52
N GLN A 169 13.94 20.29 4.72
CA GLN A 169 13.28 19.22 5.46
C GLN A 169 11.86 19.59 5.93
N GLU A 170 11.56 20.89 6.15
CA GLU A 170 10.19 21.30 6.53
C GLU A 170 9.22 21.10 5.35
N LYS A 171 9.67 21.44 4.15
CA LYS A 171 8.90 21.16 2.94
C LYS A 171 8.75 19.65 2.70
N LEU A 172 9.79 18.86 3.00
CA LEU A 172 9.72 17.41 2.91
C LEU A 172 8.65 16.82 3.84
N LYS A 173 8.47 17.35 5.06
CA LYS A 173 7.38 16.91 5.96
C LYS A 173 6.01 17.12 5.32
N THR A 174 5.80 18.29 4.70
CA THR A 174 4.56 18.59 3.96
C THR A 174 4.33 17.58 2.84
N TYR A 175 5.38 17.27 2.05
CA TYR A 175 5.28 16.26 0.99
C TYR A 175 4.98 14.87 1.53
N ALA A 176 5.61 14.45 2.63
CA ALA A 176 5.35 13.15 3.24
C ALA A 176 3.88 13.03 3.70
N GLN A 177 3.33 14.08 4.32
CA GLN A 177 1.92 14.11 4.75
C GLN A 177 0.96 14.11 3.55
N LEU A 178 1.26 14.86 2.49
CA LEU A 178 0.44 14.85 1.27
C LEU A 178 0.43 13.49 0.60
N LEU A 179 1.59 12.86 0.44
CA LEU A 179 1.71 11.52 -0.16
C LEU A 179 0.98 10.46 0.67
N TYR A 180 1.07 10.55 2.00
CA TYR A 180 0.33 9.67 2.89
C TYR A 180 -1.19 9.86 2.71
N THR A 181 -1.68 11.09 2.70
CA THR A 181 -3.11 11.37 2.50
C THR A 181 -3.59 10.95 1.09
N GLN A 182 -2.75 11.08 0.06
CA GLN A 182 -3.07 10.53 -1.26
C GLN A 182 -3.23 9.01 -1.20
N ALA A 183 -2.36 8.31 -0.49
CA ALA A 183 -2.46 6.87 -0.33
C ALA A 183 -3.72 6.47 0.46
N GLU A 184 -4.09 7.23 1.51
CA GLU A 184 -5.38 7.04 2.21
C GLU A 184 -6.59 7.22 1.28
N LEU A 185 -6.57 8.25 0.42
CA LEU A 185 -7.65 8.47 -0.56
C LEU A 185 -7.78 7.32 -1.57
N ILE A 186 -6.66 6.76 -2.03
CA ILE A 186 -6.65 5.60 -2.93
C ILE A 186 -7.28 4.38 -2.24
N GLU A 187 -7.00 4.19 -0.96
CA GLU A 187 -7.61 3.14 -0.13
C GLU A 187 -9.08 3.45 0.24
N GLY A 188 -9.65 4.55 -0.24
CA GLY A 188 -11.03 4.93 0.09
C GLY A 188 -11.23 5.32 1.56
N MET A 189 -10.16 5.74 2.23
CA MET A 189 -10.24 6.20 3.61
C MET A 189 -10.64 7.68 3.68
N PRO A 190 -11.33 8.10 4.74
CA PRO A 190 -11.65 9.50 4.92
C PRO A 190 -10.41 10.32 5.23
N VAL A 191 -10.27 11.47 4.59
CA VAL A 191 -9.21 12.44 4.92
C VAL A 191 -9.54 13.11 6.25
N GLU A 192 -8.60 13.12 7.17
CA GLU A 192 -8.76 13.68 8.51
C GLU A 192 -9.04 15.21 8.47
N ASP A 193 -8.27 15.93 7.66
CA ASP A 193 -8.46 17.37 7.41
C ASP A 193 -8.43 17.66 5.89
N PRO A 194 -9.61 17.63 5.21
CA PRO A 194 -9.68 17.90 3.78
C PRO A 194 -9.30 19.34 3.41
N VAL A 195 -9.45 20.29 4.32
CA VAL A 195 -9.13 21.70 4.05
C VAL A 195 -7.62 21.90 4.06
N ALA A 196 -6.94 21.37 5.08
CA ALA A 196 -5.48 21.41 5.14
C ALA A 196 -4.85 20.70 3.95
N PHE A 197 -5.38 19.51 3.58
CA PHE A 197 -4.93 18.78 2.40
C PHE A 197 -5.08 19.60 1.11
N SER A 198 -6.25 20.21 0.89
CA SER A 198 -6.51 21.04 -0.30
C SER A 198 -5.58 22.25 -0.37
N ASN A 199 -5.35 22.94 0.76
CA ASN A 199 -4.45 24.08 0.82
C ASN A 199 -3.02 23.67 0.50
N ALA A 200 -2.53 22.59 1.09
CA ALA A 200 -1.18 22.08 0.83
C ALA A 200 -0.98 21.67 -0.64
N VAL A 201 -2.01 21.08 -1.28
CA VAL A 201 -1.97 20.81 -2.74
C VAL A 201 -1.85 22.10 -3.53
N CYS A 202 -2.64 23.14 -3.19
CA CYS A 202 -2.56 24.44 -3.86
C CYS A 202 -1.20 25.12 -3.71
N GLU A 203 -0.57 25.02 -2.54
CA GLU A 203 0.80 25.55 -2.29
C GLU A 203 1.86 24.90 -3.19
N LEU A 204 1.64 23.65 -3.62
CA LEU A 204 2.56 22.98 -4.55
C LEU A 204 2.36 23.41 -6.02
N MET A 205 1.25 24.05 -6.34
CA MET A 205 0.93 24.50 -7.71
C MET A 205 1.48 25.89 -8.01
N VAL A 206 2.00 26.59 -7.00
CA VAL A 206 2.55 27.94 -7.10
C VAL A 206 4.07 27.93 -6.87
#